data_53d73c14008a05a431acd9beac8ead0f
#
_entry.id   53d73c14008a05a431acd9beac8ead0f
#
_cell.length_a   1.000
_cell.length_b   1.000
_cell.length_c   1.000
_cell.angle_alpha   90.00
_cell.angle_beta   90.00
_cell.angle_gamma   90.00
#
_symmetry.space_group_name_H-M   'P 1'
#
loop_
_entity.id
_entity.type
_entity.pdbx_description
1 polymer ?
#
loop_
_entity_poly.entity_id
_entity_poly.type
_entity_poly.pdbx_seq_one_letter_code
_entity_poly.pdbx_strand_id
1 'polypeptide(L)'
;ADTLQYADNSRSEKMANQAADEEKQKARQEKLVTEAVPPSWWRYPQPGYCPENQKADRLQNARRVLAKLSSKRIAGTSYSEYDLADLRDACALAGASVADRVKPKSATTGLFKAGVSFAVDAAARRSQTGVIGDPQTFLSGLAGDVGVTPGKAGRLVQAAVAAKLRADLLQAAAQKRSGDEGDAMLTLDGAIGVLQTFPFGEDAPELEMIAGGLKPRINDGERRWLANTFKDIGGGET
;
A
#
# COMPACT_ATOMS: atom_id res chain seq x y z
N ALA A 1 2.01 53.88 19.62
CA ALA A 1 2.97 52.84 19.16
C ALA A 1 2.69 51.49 19.84
N ASP A 2 2.18 51.45 21.08
CA ASP A 2 2.01 50.19 21.86
C ASP A 2 0.87 49.28 21.43
N THR A 3 -0.16 49.78 20.77
CA THR A 3 -1.32 48.99 20.33
C THR A 3 -1.02 48.09 19.13
N LEU A 4 -0.09 48.44 18.27
CA LEU A 4 0.31 47.62 17.10
C LEU A 4 1.21 46.45 17.52
N GLN A 5 2.06 46.65 18.52
CA GLN A 5 2.95 45.62 19.03
C GLN A 5 2.19 44.50 19.81
N TYR A 6 1.09 44.88 20.47
CA TYR A 6 0.22 43.92 21.18
C TYR A 6 -0.60 43.03 20.24
N ALA A 7 -1.02 43.55 19.09
CA ALA A 7 -1.76 42.81 18.07
C ALA A 7 -0.87 41.79 17.36
N ASP A 8 0.40 42.08 17.11
CA ASP A 8 1.37 41.21 16.46
C ASP A 8 1.78 40.02 17.36
N ASN A 9 1.98 40.27 18.65
CA ASN A 9 2.26 39.19 19.62
C ASN A 9 1.09 38.22 19.76
N SER A 10 -0.15 38.71 19.84
CA SER A 10 -1.35 37.87 19.94
C SER A 10 -1.56 37.00 18.69
N ARG A 11 -1.16 37.49 17.53
CA ARG A 11 -1.24 36.74 16.27
C ARG A 11 -0.14 35.67 16.19
N SER A 12 1.04 35.97 16.64
CA SER A 12 2.17 35.05 16.72
C SER A 12 1.92 33.89 17.69
N GLU A 13 1.35 34.20 18.89
CA GLU A 13 0.96 33.17 19.85
C GLU A 13 -0.16 32.26 19.35
N LYS A 14 -1.16 32.80 18.63
CA LYS A 14 -2.21 31.98 18.03
C LYS A 14 -1.67 31.01 16.95
N MET A 15 -0.75 31.48 16.11
CA MET A 15 -0.11 30.65 15.10
C MET A 15 0.78 29.55 15.73
N ALA A 16 1.50 29.87 16.80
CA ALA A 16 2.32 28.90 17.53
C ALA A 16 1.44 27.84 18.23
N ASN A 17 0.31 28.22 18.79
CA ASN A 17 -0.63 27.28 19.41
C ASN A 17 -1.32 26.40 18.39
N GLN A 18 -1.70 26.93 17.22
CA GLN A 18 -2.25 26.12 16.12
C GLN A 18 -1.23 25.09 15.61
N ALA A 19 0.02 25.50 15.39
CA ALA A 19 1.08 24.59 14.97
C ALA A 19 1.34 23.46 15.99
N ALA A 20 1.33 23.79 17.29
CA ALA A 20 1.49 22.82 18.37
C ALA A 20 0.30 21.82 18.45
N ASP A 21 -0.92 22.29 18.20
CA ASP A 21 -2.10 21.43 18.18
C ASP A 21 -2.15 20.53 16.94
N GLU A 22 -1.73 21.02 15.77
CA GLU A 22 -1.57 20.21 14.57
C GLU A 22 -0.49 19.14 14.75
N GLU A 23 0.62 19.45 15.40
CA GLU A 23 1.67 18.49 15.70
C GLU A 23 1.21 17.42 16.69
N LYS A 24 0.45 17.81 17.74
CA LYS A 24 -0.18 16.86 18.68
C LYS A 24 -1.21 15.96 18.00
N GLN A 25 -2.03 16.51 17.11
CA GLN A 25 -3.00 15.72 16.34
C GLN A 25 -2.29 14.75 15.40
N LYS A 26 -1.24 15.19 14.72
CA LYS A 26 -0.41 14.33 13.87
C LYS A 26 0.26 13.20 14.66
N ALA A 27 0.83 13.52 15.82
CA ALA A 27 1.44 12.52 16.71
C ALA A 27 0.41 11.51 17.25
N ARG A 28 -0.82 11.99 17.55
CA ARG A 28 -1.93 11.12 17.98
C ARG A 28 -2.43 10.22 16.85
N GLN A 29 -2.53 10.74 15.63
CA GLN A 29 -2.85 9.94 14.45
C GLN A 29 -1.75 8.93 14.13
N GLU A 30 -0.47 9.30 14.22
CA GLU A 30 0.64 8.37 14.03
C GLU A 30 0.64 7.25 15.09
N LYS A 31 0.31 7.55 16.35
CA LYS A 31 0.14 6.53 17.40
C LYS A 31 -1.00 5.57 17.08
N LEU A 32 -2.18 6.09 16.73
CA LEU A 32 -3.34 5.27 16.33
C LEU A 32 -3.04 4.39 15.11
N VAL A 33 -2.23 4.89 14.17
CA VAL A 33 -1.79 4.12 12.99
C VAL A 33 -0.77 3.04 13.36
N THR A 34 0.06 3.27 14.37
CA THR A 34 1.07 2.30 14.83
C THR A 34 0.45 1.18 15.66
N GLU A 35 -0.63 1.46 16.38
CA GLU A 35 -1.37 0.52 17.21
C GLU A 35 -2.51 -0.21 16.48
N ALA A 36 -2.74 0.11 15.19
CA ALA A 36 -3.78 -0.55 14.41
C ALA A 36 -3.51 -2.06 14.30
N VAL A 37 -4.54 -2.86 14.56
CA VAL A 37 -4.50 -4.32 14.44
C VAL A 37 -4.14 -4.68 12.98
N PRO A 38 -3.20 -5.61 12.77
CA PRO A 38 -2.90 -6.09 11.43
C PRO A 38 -4.15 -6.67 10.75
N PRO A 39 -4.32 -6.50 9.44
CA PRO A 39 -5.44 -7.10 8.73
C PRO A 39 -5.39 -8.63 8.77
N SER A 40 -6.53 -9.31 8.60
CA SER A 40 -6.66 -10.76 8.70
C SER A 40 -5.74 -11.55 7.76
N TRP A 41 -5.41 -10.97 6.60
CA TRP A 41 -4.50 -11.55 5.61
C TRP A 41 -3.01 -11.36 5.94
N TRP A 42 -2.67 -10.59 7.01
CA TRP A 42 -1.28 -10.32 7.37
C TRP A 42 -0.55 -11.59 7.81
N ARG A 43 0.59 -11.85 7.19
CA ARG A 43 1.46 -12.97 7.54
C ARG A 43 2.73 -12.43 8.19
N TYR A 44 3.03 -12.90 9.39
CA TYR A 44 4.30 -12.56 10.03
C TYR A 44 5.43 -13.27 9.30
N PRO A 45 6.37 -12.53 8.68
CA PRO A 45 7.47 -13.15 7.96
C PRO A 45 8.34 -13.94 8.95
N GLN A 46 8.59 -15.20 8.61
CA GLN A 46 9.56 -16.00 9.35
C GLN A 46 10.96 -15.49 8.97
N PRO A 47 11.83 -15.18 9.95
CA PRO A 47 13.22 -14.83 9.67
C PRO A 47 13.90 -16.01 8.99
N GLY A 48 14.56 -15.75 7.86
CA GLY A 48 15.35 -16.77 7.18
C GLY A 48 16.51 -17.23 8.07
N TYR A 49 16.86 -18.51 8.00
CA TYR A 49 18.05 -19.00 8.67
C TYR A 49 19.30 -18.46 7.98
N CYS A 50 20.14 -17.78 8.74
CA CYS A 50 21.44 -17.29 8.28
C CYS A 50 22.54 -17.79 9.22
N PRO A 51 23.53 -18.56 8.71
CA PRO A 51 24.70 -18.93 9.50
C PRO A 51 25.42 -17.68 10.01
N GLU A 52 25.84 -17.67 11.28
CA GLU A 52 26.43 -16.50 11.93
C GLU A 52 27.70 -16.01 11.23
N ASN A 53 28.50 -16.93 10.69
CA ASN A 53 29.72 -16.61 9.92
C ASN A 53 29.46 -15.91 8.58
N GLN A 54 28.24 -15.96 8.03
CA GLN A 54 27.86 -15.32 6.76
C GLN A 54 26.96 -14.10 6.96
N LYS A 55 26.46 -13.88 8.17
CA LYS A 55 25.47 -12.85 8.48
C LYS A 55 25.95 -11.43 8.15
N ALA A 56 27.20 -11.12 8.48
CA ALA A 56 27.79 -9.82 8.22
C ALA A 56 27.87 -9.51 6.71
N ASP A 57 28.33 -10.47 5.91
CA ASP A 57 28.47 -10.31 4.45
C ASP A 57 27.10 -10.22 3.77
N ARG A 58 26.14 -11.06 4.18
CA ARG A 58 24.78 -11.03 3.65
C ARG A 58 24.05 -9.73 4.00
N LEU A 59 24.20 -9.24 5.22
CA LEU A 59 23.66 -7.94 5.62
C LEU A 59 24.31 -6.79 4.85
N GLN A 60 25.60 -6.85 4.59
CA GLN A 60 26.27 -5.86 3.75
C GLN A 60 25.74 -5.89 2.32
N ASN A 61 25.45 -7.07 1.77
CA ASN A 61 24.79 -7.18 0.46
C ASN A 61 23.40 -6.54 0.45
N ALA A 62 22.53 -6.82 1.45
CA ALA A 62 21.23 -6.19 1.57
C ALA A 62 21.33 -4.65 1.64
N ARG A 63 22.33 -4.12 2.35
CA ARG A 63 22.62 -2.67 2.41
C ARG A 63 23.08 -2.10 1.05
N ARG A 64 23.82 -2.86 0.23
CA ARG A 64 24.18 -2.45 -1.14
C ARG A 64 22.95 -2.36 -2.05
N VAL A 65 22.07 -3.34 -1.98
CA VAL A 65 20.80 -3.31 -2.73
C VAL A 65 19.98 -2.09 -2.32
N LEU A 66 19.82 -1.81 -1.02
CA LEU A 66 19.16 -0.62 -0.53
C LEU A 66 19.80 0.67 -1.03
N ALA A 67 21.14 0.76 -1.05
CA ALA A 67 21.86 1.93 -1.55
C ALA A 67 21.57 2.17 -3.05
N LYS A 68 21.52 1.09 -3.86
CA LYS A 68 21.12 1.15 -5.28
C LYS A 68 19.71 1.71 -5.44
N LEU A 69 18.75 1.26 -4.62
CA LEU A 69 17.39 1.78 -4.62
C LEU A 69 17.32 3.26 -4.23
N SER A 70 18.11 3.64 -3.23
CA SER A 70 18.21 5.05 -2.80
C SER A 70 18.75 5.95 -3.92
N SER A 71 19.77 5.47 -4.67
CA SER A 71 20.31 6.18 -5.83
C SER A 71 19.30 6.32 -6.96
N LYS A 72 18.52 5.28 -7.27
CA LYS A 72 17.42 5.34 -8.24
C LYS A 72 16.41 6.42 -7.84
N ARG A 73 16.01 6.48 -6.57
CA ARG A 73 15.09 7.49 -6.08
C ARG A 73 15.65 8.90 -6.22
N ILE A 74 16.90 9.13 -5.90
CA ILE A 74 17.56 10.44 -6.03
C ILE A 74 17.60 10.86 -7.51
N ALA A 75 17.84 9.90 -8.42
CA ALA A 75 17.81 10.13 -9.85
C ALA A 75 16.39 10.30 -10.44
N GLY A 76 15.33 10.23 -9.63
CA GLY A 76 13.95 10.31 -10.09
C GLY A 76 13.46 9.10 -10.90
N THR A 77 14.19 7.97 -10.83
CA THR A 77 13.84 6.74 -11.54
C THR A 77 12.90 5.89 -10.68
N SER A 78 11.86 5.35 -11.31
CA SER A 78 10.92 4.43 -10.65
C SER A 78 11.58 3.11 -10.27
N TYR A 79 11.10 2.49 -9.20
CA TYR A 79 11.47 1.13 -8.84
C TYR A 79 10.80 0.12 -9.78
N SER A 80 11.45 -0.99 -10.04
CA SER A 80 10.87 -2.16 -10.70
C SER A 80 10.48 -3.23 -9.67
N GLU A 81 9.66 -4.20 -10.09
CA GLU A 81 9.34 -5.38 -9.28
C GLU A 81 10.61 -6.11 -8.85
N TYR A 82 11.57 -6.31 -9.76
CA TYR A 82 12.86 -6.95 -9.51
C TYR A 82 13.69 -6.22 -8.45
N ASP A 83 13.67 -4.90 -8.45
CA ASP A 83 14.42 -4.11 -7.47
C ASP A 83 13.95 -4.38 -6.04
N LEU A 84 12.64 -4.54 -5.84
CA LEU A 84 12.07 -4.79 -4.51
C LEU A 84 12.14 -6.27 -4.14
N ALA A 85 12.03 -7.18 -5.11
CA ALA A 85 12.28 -8.60 -4.91
C ALA A 85 13.74 -8.84 -4.48
N ASP A 86 14.72 -8.25 -5.19
CA ASP A 86 16.14 -8.32 -4.84
C ASP A 86 16.39 -7.84 -3.39
N LEU A 87 15.75 -6.74 -2.98
CA LEU A 87 15.87 -6.25 -1.60
C LEU A 87 15.29 -7.26 -0.60
N ARG A 88 14.10 -7.78 -0.89
CA ARG A 88 13.42 -8.76 -0.05
C ARG A 88 14.24 -10.04 0.11
N ASP A 89 14.78 -10.56 -1.00
CA ASP A 89 15.61 -11.76 -1.02
C ASP A 89 16.93 -11.54 -0.26
N ALA A 90 17.57 -10.41 -0.48
CA ALA A 90 18.81 -10.07 0.24
C ALA A 90 18.59 -9.98 1.76
N CYS A 91 17.45 -9.39 2.21
CA CYS A 91 17.09 -9.32 3.63
C CYS A 91 16.74 -10.71 4.18
N ALA A 92 15.98 -11.51 3.43
CA ALA A 92 15.62 -12.87 3.82
C ALA A 92 16.85 -13.77 3.98
N LEU A 93 17.79 -13.71 3.03
CA LEU A 93 19.07 -14.42 3.09
C LEU A 93 19.96 -13.98 4.26
N ALA A 94 19.90 -12.70 4.63
CA ALA A 94 20.62 -12.16 5.77
C ALA A 94 19.96 -12.50 7.11
N GLY A 95 18.69 -12.91 7.11
CA GLY A 95 17.87 -13.05 8.32
C GLY A 95 17.77 -11.74 9.11
N ALA A 96 17.84 -10.59 8.42
CA ALA A 96 17.94 -9.27 9.06
C ALA A 96 17.28 -8.18 8.21
N SER A 97 16.72 -7.19 8.90
CA SER A 97 16.14 -5.98 8.31
C SER A 97 17.21 -4.92 8.01
N VAL A 98 16.91 -4.04 7.06
CA VAL A 98 17.72 -2.83 6.75
C VAL A 98 17.03 -1.54 7.20
N ALA A 99 15.99 -1.63 8.03
CA ALA A 99 15.16 -0.52 8.48
C ALA A 99 15.96 0.64 9.12
N ASP A 100 17.05 0.32 9.84
CA ASP A 100 17.96 1.28 10.45
C ASP A 100 18.69 2.18 9.43
N ARG A 101 18.80 1.73 8.19
CA ARG A 101 19.49 2.41 7.10
C ARG A 101 18.58 3.17 6.15
N VAL A 102 17.28 2.92 6.19
CA VAL A 102 16.30 3.63 5.33
C VAL A 102 16.06 5.03 5.90
N LYS A 103 16.65 6.03 5.29
CA LYS A 103 16.48 7.43 5.68
C LYS A 103 16.19 8.31 4.45
N PRO A 104 15.38 9.35 4.56
CA PRO A 104 14.49 9.69 5.69
C PRO A 104 13.30 8.72 5.82
N LYS A 105 12.50 8.83 6.89
CA LYS A 105 11.29 7.98 7.09
C LYS A 105 10.30 8.02 5.91
N SER A 106 10.26 9.10 5.14
CA SER A 106 9.48 9.20 3.90
C SER A 106 9.95 8.22 2.83
N ALA A 107 11.25 7.84 2.82
CA ALA A 107 11.79 6.85 1.91
C ALA A 107 11.25 5.45 2.20
N THR A 108 11.15 5.08 3.48
CA THR A 108 10.52 3.83 3.94
C THR A 108 9.11 3.69 3.39
N THR A 109 8.29 4.74 3.57
CA THR A 109 6.92 4.75 3.07
C THR A 109 6.87 4.71 1.54
N GLY A 110 7.79 5.38 0.85
CA GLY A 110 7.89 5.37 -0.62
C GLY A 110 8.24 4.00 -1.20
N LEU A 111 9.24 3.32 -0.62
CA LEU A 111 9.62 1.95 -0.99
C LEU A 111 8.45 0.99 -0.78
N PHE A 112 7.81 1.07 0.39
CA PHE A 112 6.69 0.19 0.70
C PHE A 112 5.49 0.44 -0.23
N LYS A 113 5.14 1.70 -0.52
CA LYS A 113 4.06 2.03 -1.48
C LYS A 113 4.33 1.49 -2.88
N ALA A 114 5.58 1.52 -3.36
CA ALA A 114 5.93 0.90 -4.63
C ALA A 114 5.70 -0.62 -4.59
N GLY A 115 6.10 -1.29 -3.51
CA GLY A 115 5.82 -2.70 -3.30
C GLY A 115 4.32 -3.02 -3.28
N VAL A 116 3.52 -2.16 -2.63
CA VAL A 116 2.06 -2.30 -2.61
C VAL A 116 1.47 -2.22 -4.01
N SER A 117 1.92 -1.27 -4.86
CA SER A 117 1.45 -1.18 -6.24
C SER A 117 1.71 -2.48 -7.00
N PHE A 118 2.93 -3.02 -6.94
CA PHE A 118 3.28 -4.27 -7.61
C PHE A 118 2.50 -5.48 -7.08
N ALA A 119 2.30 -5.56 -5.76
CA ALA A 119 1.55 -6.65 -5.14
C ALA A 119 0.06 -6.62 -5.53
N VAL A 120 -0.54 -5.44 -5.60
CA VAL A 120 -1.94 -5.26 -6.04
C VAL A 120 -2.08 -5.59 -7.52
N ASP A 121 -1.12 -5.19 -8.37
CA ASP A 121 -1.12 -5.54 -9.78
C ASP A 121 -0.89 -7.04 -10.01
N ALA A 122 -0.06 -7.70 -9.19
CA ALA A 122 0.13 -9.16 -9.24
C ALA A 122 -1.15 -9.90 -8.83
N ALA A 123 -1.84 -9.42 -7.79
CA ALA A 123 -3.12 -9.97 -7.35
C ALA A 123 -4.20 -9.83 -8.45
N ALA A 124 -4.25 -8.68 -9.15
CA ALA A 124 -5.16 -8.48 -10.27
C ALA A 124 -4.90 -9.45 -11.44
N ARG A 125 -3.63 -9.77 -11.70
CA ARG A 125 -3.27 -10.77 -12.73
C ARG A 125 -3.51 -12.21 -12.30
N ARG A 126 -3.87 -12.47 -11.05
CA ARG A 126 -3.95 -13.80 -10.41
C ARG A 126 -2.70 -14.67 -10.65
N SER A 127 -1.55 -14.03 -10.85
CA SER A 127 -0.30 -14.70 -11.19
C SER A 127 0.49 -14.99 -9.91
N GLN A 128 0.58 -16.26 -9.54
CA GLN A 128 1.45 -16.72 -8.45
C GLN A 128 2.90 -16.97 -8.94
N THR A 129 3.13 -16.95 -10.25
CA THR A 129 4.44 -17.22 -10.86
C THR A 129 5.25 -15.96 -11.16
N GLY A 130 4.81 -14.80 -10.67
CA GLY A 130 5.51 -13.52 -10.86
C GLY A 130 6.76 -13.39 -9.97
N VAL A 131 7.54 -12.35 -10.23
CA VAL A 131 8.79 -12.04 -9.53
C VAL A 131 8.61 -11.92 -8.00
N ILE A 132 7.47 -11.41 -7.57
CA ILE A 132 7.17 -11.19 -6.14
C ILE A 132 6.50 -12.39 -5.47
N GLY A 133 6.16 -13.46 -6.21
CA GLY A 133 5.48 -14.65 -5.67
C GLY A 133 4.13 -14.31 -5.02
N ASP A 134 3.87 -14.85 -3.81
CA ASP A 134 2.65 -14.54 -3.05
C ASP A 134 2.64 -13.08 -2.54
N PRO A 135 1.66 -12.25 -2.99
CA PRO A 135 1.63 -10.83 -2.67
C PRO A 135 1.52 -10.51 -1.17
N GLN A 136 0.81 -11.34 -0.40
CA GLN A 136 0.64 -11.14 1.05
C GLN A 136 1.97 -11.36 1.79
N THR A 137 2.65 -12.46 1.48
CA THR A 137 3.95 -12.80 2.06
C THR A 137 5.02 -11.79 1.66
N PHE A 138 5.03 -11.35 0.39
CA PHE A 138 5.93 -10.33 -0.10
C PHE A 138 5.77 -9.02 0.68
N LEU A 139 4.54 -8.50 0.82
CA LEU A 139 4.29 -7.24 1.52
C LEU A 139 4.60 -7.31 3.01
N SER A 140 4.23 -8.42 3.66
CA SER A 140 4.54 -8.61 5.08
C SER A 140 6.05 -8.64 5.33
N GLY A 141 6.79 -9.31 4.44
CA GLY A 141 8.24 -9.35 4.50
C GLY A 141 8.88 -7.99 4.21
N LEU A 142 8.46 -7.32 3.14
CA LEU A 142 8.99 -6.01 2.76
C LEU A 142 8.75 -4.97 3.86
N ALA A 143 7.58 -5.00 4.52
CA ALA A 143 7.30 -4.11 5.65
C ALA A 143 8.31 -4.30 6.78
N GLY A 144 8.60 -5.55 7.16
CA GLY A 144 9.61 -5.87 8.16
C GLY A 144 11.02 -5.41 7.74
N ASP A 145 11.37 -5.65 6.47
CA ASP A 145 12.70 -5.30 5.94
C ASP A 145 12.97 -3.80 5.96
N VAL A 146 11.98 -2.97 5.65
CA VAL A 146 12.12 -1.51 5.60
C VAL A 146 11.61 -0.79 6.86
N GLY A 147 11.08 -1.50 7.84
CA GLY A 147 10.65 -0.95 9.12
C GLY A 147 9.28 -0.23 9.06
N VAL A 148 8.34 -0.75 8.28
CA VAL A 148 6.94 -0.32 8.31
C VAL A 148 6.18 -1.21 9.29
N THR A 149 5.46 -0.61 10.25
CA THR A 149 4.65 -1.37 11.21
C THR A 149 3.48 -2.06 10.53
N PRO A 150 3.03 -3.25 11.00
CA PRO A 150 1.93 -4.00 10.40
C PRO A 150 0.64 -3.18 10.22
N GLY A 151 0.24 -2.41 11.23
CA GLY A 151 -0.94 -1.56 11.14
C GLY A 151 -0.83 -0.45 10.09
N LYS A 152 0.35 0.19 9.97
CA LYS A 152 0.60 1.17 8.91
C LYS A 152 0.61 0.52 7.53
N ALA A 153 1.24 -0.64 7.42
CA ALA A 153 1.28 -1.41 6.18
C ALA A 153 -0.13 -1.79 5.73
N GLY A 154 -0.96 -2.33 6.63
CA GLY A 154 -2.35 -2.69 6.35
C GLY A 154 -3.15 -1.51 5.78
N ARG A 155 -3.09 -0.34 6.41
CA ARG A 155 -3.77 0.87 5.89
C ARG A 155 -3.29 1.30 4.51
N LEU A 156 -1.98 1.23 4.25
CA LEU A 156 -1.42 1.58 2.95
C LEU A 156 -1.89 0.62 1.86
N VAL A 157 -1.97 -0.68 2.18
CA VAL A 157 -2.50 -1.70 1.27
C VAL A 157 -3.99 -1.48 1.03
N GLN A 158 -4.80 -1.31 2.08
CA GLN A 158 -6.24 -1.08 1.96
C GLN A 158 -6.55 0.16 1.12
N ALA A 159 -5.84 1.27 1.34
CA ALA A 159 -6.01 2.48 0.53
C ALA A 159 -5.65 2.25 -0.96
N ALA A 160 -4.59 1.48 -1.25
CA ALA A 160 -4.21 1.17 -2.63
C ALA A 160 -5.21 0.23 -3.29
N VAL A 161 -5.69 -0.79 -2.58
CA VAL A 161 -6.74 -1.70 -3.03
C VAL A 161 -8.03 -0.93 -3.34
N ALA A 162 -8.46 -0.04 -2.46
CA ALA A 162 -9.65 0.78 -2.68
C ALA A 162 -9.51 1.68 -3.93
N ALA A 163 -8.34 2.29 -4.12
CA ALA A 163 -8.07 3.09 -5.30
C ALA A 163 -8.09 2.25 -6.59
N LYS A 164 -7.48 1.07 -6.58
CA LYS A 164 -7.46 0.13 -7.71
C LYS A 164 -8.86 -0.35 -8.05
N LEU A 165 -9.61 -0.84 -7.06
CA LEU A 165 -11.00 -1.30 -7.26
C LEU A 165 -11.89 -0.21 -7.84
N ARG A 166 -11.80 1.01 -7.30
CA ARG A 166 -12.56 2.14 -7.85
C ARG A 166 -12.19 2.41 -9.30
N ALA A 167 -10.92 2.36 -9.66
CA ALA A 167 -10.46 2.55 -11.03
C ALA A 167 -10.96 1.43 -11.95
N ASP A 168 -10.86 0.17 -11.53
CA ASP A 168 -11.28 -0.98 -12.30
C ASP A 168 -12.81 -1.00 -12.53
N LEU A 169 -13.60 -0.68 -11.51
CA LEU A 169 -15.07 -0.60 -11.63
C LEU A 169 -15.49 0.53 -12.58
N LEU A 170 -14.82 1.68 -12.55
CA LEU A 170 -15.06 2.78 -13.51
C LEU A 170 -14.63 2.38 -14.93
N GLN A 171 -13.52 1.69 -15.07
CA GLN A 171 -13.03 1.19 -16.35
C GLN A 171 -13.97 0.15 -16.93
N ALA A 172 -14.41 -0.83 -16.15
CA ALA A 172 -15.37 -1.86 -16.58
C ALA A 172 -16.70 -1.23 -17.02
N ALA A 173 -17.20 -0.24 -16.30
CA ALA A 173 -18.41 0.50 -16.70
C ALA A 173 -18.20 1.28 -18.01
N ALA A 174 -17.02 1.86 -18.24
CA ALA A 174 -16.70 2.53 -19.48
C ALA A 174 -16.60 1.54 -20.67
N GLN A 175 -15.92 0.42 -20.48
CA GLN A 175 -15.80 -0.65 -21.47
C GLN A 175 -17.18 -1.22 -21.83
N LYS A 176 -18.05 -1.44 -20.85
CA LYS A 176 -19.44 -1.87 -21.09
C LYS A 176 -20.21 -0.86 -21.94
N ARG A 177 -20.02 0.46 -21.71
CA ARG A 177 -20.65 1.51 -22.53
C ARG A 177 -20.18 1.53 -23.97
N SER A 178 -18.90 1.21 -24.21
CA SER A 178 -18.32 1.13 -25.56
C SER A 178 -18.65 -0.17 -26.29
N GLY A 179 -19.30 -1.14 -25.62
CA GLY A 179 -19.63 -2.44 -26.19
C GLY A 179 -18.53 -3.51 -26.01
N ASP A 180 -17.44 -3.17 -25.32
CA ASP A 180 -16.29 -4.07 -25.07
C ASP A 180 -16.54 -4.93 -23.81
N GLU A 181 -17.58 -5.77 -23.87
CA GLU A 181 -18.04 -6.54 -22.71
C GLU A 181 -17.02 -7.57 -22.23
N GLY A 182 -16.24 -8.15 -23.16
CA GLY A 182 -15.17 -9.08 -22.82
C GLY A 182 -14.06 -8.44 -22.00
N ASP A 183 -13.62 -7.27 -22.39
CA ASP A 183 -12.59 -6.50 -21.65
C ASP A 183 -13.12 -6.02 -20.29
N ALA A 184 -14.41 -5.65 -20.23
CA ALA A 184 -15.06 -5.31 -18.97
C ALA A 184 -15.07 -6.48 -17.98
N MET A 185 -15.36 -7.71 -18.45
CA MET A 185 -15.31 -8.91 -17.62
C MET A 185 -13.89 -9.22 -17.13
N LEU A 186 -12.87 -9.11 -17.99
CA LEU A 186 -11.46 -9.29 -17.61
C LEU A 186 -11.04 -8.26 -16.54
N THR A 187 -11.47 -7.02 -16.69
CA THR A 187 -11.20 -5.97 -15.69
C THR A 187 -11.84 -6.30 -14.33
N LEU A 188 -13.08 -6.81 -14.33
CA LEU A 188 -13.77 -7.23 -13.11
C LEU A 188 -13.15 -8.48 -12.48
N ASP A 189 -12.71 -9.45 -13.28
CA ASP A 189 -12.00 -10.63 -12.80
C ASP A 189 -10.72 -10.23 -12.06
N GLY A 190 -9.95 -9.30 -12.64
CA GLY A 190 -8.79 -8.71 -11.95
C GLY A 190 -9.14 -8.03 -10.63
N ALA A 191 -10.23 -7.27 -10.58
CA ALA A 191 -10.72 -6.64 -9.36
C ALA A 191 -11.10 -7.65 -8.27
N ILE A 192 -11.71 -8.77 -8.66
CA ILE A 192 -12.02 -9.89 -7.77
C ILE A 192 -10.74 -10.54 -7.24
N GLY A 193 -9.73 -10.76 -8.08
CA GLY A 193 -8.42 -11.28 -7.67
C GLY A 193 -7.76 -10.41 -6.60
N VAL A 194 -7.86 -9.09 -6.74
CA VAL A 194 -7.36 -8.14 -5.71
C VAL A 194 -8.12 -8.30 -4.39
N LEU A 195 -9.45 -8.41 -4.42
CA LEU A 195 -10.26 -8.58 -3.20
C LEU A 195 -10.06 -9.93 -2.53
N GLN A 196 -9.88 -10.99 -3.29
CA GLN A 196 -9.57 -12.32 -2.74
C GLN A 196 -8.21 -12.34 -2.06
N THR A 197 -7.23 -11.61 -2.62
CA THR A 197 -5.90 -11.50 -2.04
C THR A 197 -5.87 -10.56 -0.83
N PHE A 198 -6.57 -9.44 -0.89
CA PHE A 198 -6.57 -8.38 0.13
C PHE A 198 -8.01 -8.02 0.53
N PRO A 199 -8.70 -8.90 1.26
CA PRO A 199 -10.08 -8.63 1.67
C PRO A 199 -10.17 -7.43 2.62
N PHE A 200 -11.25 -6.65 2.49
CA PHE A 200 -11.64 -5.64 3.45
C PHE A 200 -12.32 -6.27 4.66
N GLY A 201 -12.23 -5.62 5.82
CA GLY A 201 -13.13 -5.91 6.93
C GLY A 201 -14.56 -5.45 6.61
N GLU A 202 -15.55 -6.00 7.33
CA GLU A 202 -16.97 -5.69 7.10
C GLU A 202 -17.29 -4.18 7.23
N ASP A 203 -16.63 -3.49 8.18
CA ASP A 203 -16.82 -2.07 8.46
C ASP A 203 -15.69 -1.19 7.90
N ALA A 204 -15.01 -1.62 6.83
CA ALA A 204 -13.88 -0.88 6.28
C ALA A 204 -14.35 0.47 5.68
N PRO A 205 -13.83 1.61 6.14
CA PRO A 205 -14.22 2.93 5.63
C PRO A 205 -13.88 3.11 4.14
N GLU A 206 -12.97 2.31 3.63
CA GLU A 206 -12.59 2.26 2.23
C GLU A 206 -13.76 1.86 1.32
N LEU A 207 -14.69 1.02 1.81
CA LEU A 207 -15.88 0.61 1.06
C LEU A 207 -16.81 1.81 0.80
N GLU A 208 -17.01 2.69 1.80
CA GLU A 208 -17.77 3.93 1.63
C GLU A 208 -17.10 4.88 0.64
N MET A 209 -15.76 4.98 0.68
CA MET A 209 -14.98 5.79 -0.27
C MET A 209 -15.11 5.29 -1.71
N ILE A 210 -15.12 3.97 -1.92
CA ILE A 210 -15.36 3.37 -3.24
C ILE A 210 -16.79 3.72 -3.70
N ALA A 211 -17.79 3.44 -2.88
CA ALA A 211 -19.20 3.68 -3.20
C ALA A 211 -19.48 5.17 -3.51
N GLY A 212 -18.98 6.08 -2.66
CA GLY A 212 -19.11 7.51 -2.84
C GLY A 212 -18.42 8.01 -4.12
N GLY A 213 -17.27 7.44 -4.48
CA GLY A 213 -16.55 7.78 -5.71
C GLY A 213 -17.20 7.25 -6.99
N LEU A 214 -17.97 6.17 -6.91
CA LEU A 214 -18.69 5.58 -8.04
C LEU A 214 -20.04 6.25 -8.30
N LYS A 215 -20.76 6.63 -7.24
CA LYS A 215 -22.14 7.16 -7.32
C LYS A 215 -22.37 8.25 -8.37
N PRO A 216 -21.51 9.27 -8.52
CA PRO A 216 -21.72 10.35 -9.51
C PRO A 216 -21.31 9.96 -10.94
N ARG A 217 -20.67 8.82 -11.16
CA ARG A 217 -19.99 8.47 -12.43
C ARG A 217 -20.60 7.27 -13.15
N ILE A 218 -21.42 6.47 -12.47
CA ILE A 218 -22.08 5.29 -13.02
C ILE A 218 -23.59 5.38 -12.77
N ASN A 219 -24.37 5.06 -13.79
CA ASN A 219 -25.84 5.05 -13.71
C ASN A 219 -26.37 3.76 -13.04
N ASP A 220 -27.68 3.72 -12.75
CA ASP A 220 -28.32 2.60 -12.06
C ASP A 220 -28.28 1.28 -12.84
N GLY A 221 -28.32 1.36 -14.18
CA GLY A 221 -28.18 0.18 -15.05
C GLY A 221 -26.78 -0.42 -14.98
N GLU A 222 -25.76 0.42 -15.05
CA GLU A 222 -24.36 0.02 -14.92
C GLU A 222 -24.07 -0.54 -13.53
N ARG A 223 -24.60 0.07 -12.47
CA ARG A 223 -24.46 -0.44 -11.11
C ARG A 223 -25.01 -1.84 -10.95
N ARG A 224 -26.22 -2.08 -11.47
CA ARG A 224 -26.84 -3.41 -11.44
C ARG A 224 -26.05 -4.43 -12.25
N TRP A 225 -25.59 -4.04 -13.42
CA TRP A 225 -24.74 -4.91 -14.24
C TRP A 225 -23.44 -5.26 -13.54
N LEU A 226 -22.70 -4.26 -13.02
CA LEU A 226 -21.48 -4.49 -12.26
C LEU A 226 -21.70 -5.43 -11.08
N ALA A 227 -22.77 -5.20 -10.28
CA ALA A 227 -23.07 -6.03 -9.12
C ALA A 227 -23.39 -7.48 -9.48
N ASN A 228 -24.16 -7.70 -10.55
CA ASN A 228 -24.50 -9.05 -11.04
C ASN A 228 -23.26 -9.76 -11.58
N THR A 229 -22.50 -9.11 -12.47
CA THR A 229 -21.29 -9.69 -13.06
C THR A 229 -20.24 -10.00 -11.99
N PHE A 230 -20.06 -9.10 -11.02
CA PHE A 230 -19.15 -9.31 -9.91
C PHE A 230 -19.54 -10.52 -9.04
N LYS A 231 -20.84 -10.70 -8.82
CA LYS A 231 -21.40 -11.87 -8.12
C LYS A 231 -21.24 -13.17 -8.92
N ASP A 232 -21.49 -13.12 -10.24
CA ASP A 232 -21.39 -14.28 -11.11
C ASP A 232 -19.94 -14.77 -11.23
N ILE A 233 -18.97 -13.86 -11.39
CA ILE A 233 -17.54 -14.21 -11.45
C ILE A 233 -17.01 -14.63 -10.06
N GLY A 234 -17.41 -13.93 -8.99
CA GLY A 234 -16.93 -14.19 -7.63
C GLY A 234 -17.59 -15.40 -6.95
N GLY A 235 -18.79 -15.79 -7.37
CA GLY A 235 -19.57 -16.88 -6.79
C GLY A 235 -19.34 -18.26 -7.44
N GLY A 236 -18.46 -18.35 -8.42
CA GLY A 236 -18.20 -19.61 -9.17
C GLY A 236 -17.34 -20.65 -8.45
N GLU A 237 -16.90 -20.39 -7.20
CA GLU A 237 -16.09 -21.31 -6.39
C GLU A 237 -16.72 -21.49 -5.00
N THR A 238 -17.85 -22.21 -4.92
CA THR A 238 -18.33 -22.83 -3.68
C THR A 238 -18.50 -24.32 -3.84
#